data_ef90179c7685d75266a109ccb3e3fc59
#
_entry.id   ef90179c7685d75266a109ccb3e3fc59
#
_cell.length_a   1.000
_cell.length_b   1.000
_cell.length_c   1.000
_cell.angle_alpha   90.00
_cell.angle_beta   90.00
_cell.angle_gamma   90.00
#
_symmetry.space_group_name_H-M   'P 1'
#
loop_
_entity.id
_entity.type
_entity.pdbx_description
1 polymer ?
#
loop_
_entity_poly.entity_id
_entity_poly.type
_entity_poly.pdbx_seq_one_letter_code
_entity_poly.pdbx_strand_id
1 'polypeptide(L)'
;MKYDITAIGNALVDTQFKVSHEFIAEVGLEIDQMNLSSAEEHAPIIDKLKKENAESVSDCGGSATNTLVAATHFGAKCFHTCVVADDEDGHSYLANLKNIGVNHNFKMRDADEVPTGKCLILVTADAKRTMSTALNVSALMRMDDIDFVAMLDTDILYVEGYMVTSDENYSVTLELLKRASEKNVKIALSLSDPGIVMGFRDRFSELESFGVDYIFCNDEEAMAFTSTESIDLALDDLTKKDFISIVTTGSKGCSIV
;
A
#
# COMPACT_ATOMS: atom_id res chain seq x y z
N MET A 1 18.07 1.36 17.56
CA MET A 1 17.12 2.43 18.03
C MET A 1 15.75 1.86 17.85
N LYS A 2 14.97 1.71 18.91
CA LYS A 2 13.64 1.12 18.82
C LYS A 2 12.68 2.06 18.08
N TYR A 3 11.90 1.52 17.15
CA TYR A 3 10.83 2.21 16.43
C TYR A 3 9.48 1.95 17.11
N ASP A 4 8.56 2.86 16.97
CA ASP A 4 7.17 2.65 17.38
C ASP A 4 6.46 1.82 16.31
N ILE A 5 6.68 2.15 15.01
CA ILE A 5 6.10 1.45 13.87
C ILE A 5 7.16 1.23 12.80
N THR A 6 7.27 0.01 12.32
CA THR A 6 7.97 -0.31 11.08
C THR A 6 6.96 -0.79 10.04
N ALA A 7 7.19 -0.52 8.76
CA ALA A 7 6.29 -0.97 7.71
C ALA A 7 7.01 -1.57 6.51
N ILE A 8 6.36 -2.56 5.88
CA ILE A 8 6.72 -3.09 4.57
C ILE A 8 5.56 -2.82 3.60
N GLY A 9 5.86 -2.26 2.44
CA GLY A 9 4.87 -1.91 1.42
C GLY A 9 5.48 -1.40 0.12
N ASN A 10 4.62 -1.12 -0.85
CA ASN A 10 5.03 -0.60 -2.15
C ASN A 10 5.35 0.90 -2.05
N ALA A 11 6.49 1.30 -2.62
CA ALA A 11 6.85 2.69 -2.84
C ALA A 11 6.25 3.16 -4.17
N LEU A 12 5.39 4.16 -4.12
CA LEU A 12 4.75 4.73 -5.29
C LEU A 12 4.94 6.25 -5.30
N VAL A 13 5.16 6.82 -6.48
CA VAL A 13 4.99 8.27 -6.67
C VAL A 13 3.56 8.50 -7.14
N ASP A 14 2.76 9.10 -6.27
CA ASP A 14 1.38 9.47 -6.57
C ASP A 14 1.39 10.76 -7.38
N THR A 15 0.84 10.74 -8.60
CA THR A 15 0.68 11.93 -9.43
C THR A 15 -0.79 12.17 -9.70
N GLN A 16 -1.32 13.22 -9.11
CA GLN A 16 -2.74 13.57 -9.19
C GLN A 16 -3.00 14.55 -10.35
N PHE A 17 -4.03 14.25 -11.16
CA PHE A 17 -4.51 15.06 -12.27
C PHE A 17 -6.01 15.33 -12.12
N LYS A 18 -6.44 16.55 -12.48
CA LYS A 18 -7.86 16.86 -12.64
C LYS A 18 -8.28 16.52 -14.07
N VAL A 19 -9.28 15.67 -14.23
CA VAL A 19 -9.76 15.19 -15.53
C VAL A 19 -11.29 15.16 -15.61
N SER A 20 -11.83 14.98 -16.83
CA SER A 20 -13.25 14.75 -17.04
C SER A 20 -13.60 13.24 -16.98
N HIS A 21 -14.89 12.92 -16.86
CA HIS A 21 -15.37 11.54 -16.98
C HIS A 21 -15.10 10.95 -18.38
N GLU A 22 -15.20 11.78 -19.43
CA GLU A 22 -14.89 11.39 -20.80
C GLU A 22 -13.44 10.97 -20.95
N PHE A 23 -12.51 11.70 -20.30
CA PHE A 23 -11.09 11.35 -20.30
C PHE A 23 -10.89 9.92 -19.75
N ILE A 24 -11.50 9.59 -18.60
CA ILE A 24 -11.36 8.26 -17.96
C ILE A 24 -11.92 7.17 -18.89
N ALA A 25 -13.09 7.40 -19.50
CA ALA A 25 -13.67 6.47 -20.46
C ALA A 25 -12.79 6.25 -21.71
N GLU A 26 -12.18 7.32 -22.24
CA GLU A 26 -11.30 7.26 -23.41
C GLU A 26 -9.98 6.52 -23.14
N VAL A 27 -9.47 6.55 -21.91
CA VAL A 27 -8.27 5.78 -21.52
C VAL A 27 -8.61 4.38 -21.02
N GLY A 28 -9.91 4.01 -21.01
CA GLY A 28 -10.37 2.64 -20.72
C GLY A 28 -10.24 2.20 -19.27
N LEU A 29 -10.24 3.14 -18.31
CA LEU A 29 -10.15 2.83 -16.88
C LEU A 29 -11.56 2.75 -16.26
N GLU A 30 -11.69 1.93 -15.22
CA GLU A 30 -12.90 1.86 -14.40
C GLU A 30 -12.93 3.01 -13.39
N ILE A 31 -14.03 3.79 -13.43
CA ILE A 31 -14.19 4.99 -12.60
C ILE A 31 -14.27 4.62 -11.12
N ASP A 32 -13.61 5.42 -10.28
CA ASP A 32 -13.64 5.32 -8.82
C ASP A 32 -13.02 4.01 -8.27
N GLN A 33 -12.12 3.40 -9.06
CA GLN A 33 -11.44 2.16 -8.70
C GLN A 33 -9.93 2.26 -8.86
N MET A 34 -9.21 1.34 -8.19
CA MET A 34 -7.80 1.11 -8.42
C MET A 34 -7.63 0.10 -9.56
N ASN A 35 -6.91 0.51 -10.60
CA ASN A 35 -6.60 -0.32 -11.76
C ASN A 35 -5.11 -0.64 -11.73
N LEU A 36 -4.73 -1.91 -11.66
CA LEU A 36 -3.34 -2.33 -11.85
C LEU A 36 -2.98 -2.17 -13.33
N SER A 37 -1.82 -1.60 -13.58
CA SER A 37 -1.32 -1.26 -14.93
C SER A 37 0.17 -1.56 -15.02
N SER A 38 0.70 -1.50 -16.24
CA SER A 38 2.14 -1.50 -16.50
C SER A 38 2.66 -0.10 -16.85
N ALA A 39 3.99 0.04 -16.89
CA ALA A 39 4.61 1.30 -17.34
C ALA A 39 4.26 1.64 -18.80
N GLU A 40 4.12 0.62 -19.64
CA GLU A 40 3.71 0.77 -21.05
C GLU A 40 2.28 1.26 -21.17
N GLU A 41 1.37 0.80 -20.32
CA GLU A 41 -0.02 1.27 -20.28
C GLU A 41 -0.16 2.69 -19.74
N HIS A 42 0.76 3.13 -18.86
CA HIS A 42 0.81 4.51 -18.41
C HIS A 42 1.25 5.51 -19.50
N ALA A 43 2.13 5.10 -20.41
CA ALA A 43 2.70 6.00 -21.41
C ALA A 43 1.63 6.75 -22.24
N PRO A 44 0.62 6.09 -22.85
CA PRO A 44 -0.41 6.80 -23.62
C PRO A 44 -1.30 7.70 -22.76
N ILE A 45 -1.55 7.35 -21.49
CA ILE A 45 -2.32 8.16 -20.55
C ILE A 45 -1.54 9.45 -20.24
N ILE A 46 -0.26 9.32 -19.90
CA ILE A 46 0.64 10.46 -19.61
C ILE A 46 0.77 11.38 -20.84
N ASP A 47 0.94 10.81 -22.03
CA ASP A 47 1.04 11.58 -23.26
C ASP A 47 -0.24 12.38 -23.57
N LYS A 48 -1.41 11.80 -23.27
CA LYS A 48 -2.69 12.48 -23.40
C LYS A 48 -2.83 13.62 -22.38
N LEU A 49 -2.50 13.37 -21.10
CA LEU A 49 -2.50 14.39 -20.04
C LEU A 49 -1.59 15.57 -20.37
N LYS A 50 -0.39 15.29 -20.91
CA LYS A 50 0.53 16.35 -21.39
C LYS A 50 -0.03 17.16 -22.53
N LYS A 51 -0.69 16.52 -23.51
CA LYS A 51 -1.33 17.22 -24.65
C LYS A 51 -2.46 18.16 -24.21
N GLU A 52 -3.18 17.78 -23.17
CA GLU A 52 -4.26 18.58 -22.59
C GLU A 52 -3.74 19.65 -21.59
N ASN A 53 -2.41 19.74 -21.37
CA ASN A 53 -1.76 20.59 -20.37
C ASN A 53 -2.38 20.42 -18.97
N ALA A 54 -2.71 19.19 -18.60
CA ALA A 54 -3.29 18.88 -17.29
C ALA A 54 -2.31 19.23 -16.17
N GLU A 55 -2.76 20.05 -15.23
CA GLU A 55 -1.99 20.37 -14.02
C GLU A 55 -1.85 19.13 -13.15
N SER A 56 -0.67 18.90 -12.58
CA SER A 56 -0.39 17.78 -11.72
C SER A 56 0.26 18.19 -10.41
N VAL A 57 0.00 17.38 -9.38
CA VAL A 57 0.71 17.44 -8.09
C VAL A 57 1.24 16.05 -7.82
N SER A 58 2.53 15.96 -7.50
CA SER A 58 3.17 14.67 -7.17
C SER A 58 3.67 14.67 -5.72
N ASP A 59 3.52 13.51 -5.06
CA ASP A 59 4.03 13.28 -3.70
C ASP A 59 4.40 11.80 -3.52
N CYS A 60 5.05 11.47 -2.40
CA CYS A 60 5.26 10.08 -2.04
C CYS A 60 3.91 9.42 -1.72
N GLY A 61 3.71 8.21 -2.25
CA GLY A 61 2.50 7.43 -2.11
C GLY A 61 2.79 5.98 -1.70
N GLY A 62 1.74 5.16 -1.78
CA GLY A 62 1.70 3.83 -1.21
C GLY A 62 1.01 3.82 0.17
N SER A 63 0.17 2.83 0.44
CA SER A 63 -0.65 2.83 1.66
C SER A 63 0.18 2.67 2.94
N ALA A 64 1.27 1.89 2.89
CA ALA A 64 2.22 1.79 4.01
C ALA A 64 2.93 3.13 4.25
N THR A 65 3.38 3.79 3.19
CA THR A 65 4.00 5.11 3.28
C THR A 65 3.07 6.12 3.93
N ASN A 66 1.84 6.22 3.44
CA ASN A 66 0.83 7.14 3.98
C ASN A 66 0.53 6.87 5.46
N THR A 67 0.51 5.60 5.86
CA THR A 67 0.36 5.19 7.26
C THR A 67 1.52 5.70 8.12
N LEU A 68 2.78 5.51 7.67
CA LEU A 68 3.96 5.96 8.40
C LEU A 68 4.08 7.49 8.44
N VAL A 69 3.72 8.17 7.34
CA VAL A 69 3.66 9.65 7.29
C VAL A 69 2.68 10.16 8.33
N ALA A 70 1.47 9.62 8.39
CA ALA A 70 0.46 10.00 9.39
C ALA A 70 0.97 9.72 10.81
N ALA A 71 1.52 8.52 11.07
CA ALA A 71 2.04 8.16 12.38
C ALA A 71 3.20 9.09 12.82
N THR A 72 4.09 9.46 11.89
CA THR A 72 5.21 10.39 12.18
C THR A 72 4.68 11.78 12.54
N HIS A 73 3.63 12.27 11.89
CA HIS A 73 2.99 13.54 12.26
C HIS A 73 2.34 13.49 13.66
N PHE A 74 1.94 12.31 14.14
CA PHE A 74 1.50 12.10 15.54
C PHE A 74 2.66 11.86 16.51
N GLY A 75 3.92 11.94 16.06
CA GLY A 75 5.11 11.84 16.90
C GLY A 75 5.73 10.45 17.00
N ALA A 76 5.25 9.47 16.24
CA ALA A 76 5.82 8.13 16.20
C ALA A 76 7.17 8.12 15.47
N LYS A 77 8.10 7.28 15.95
CA LYS A 77 9.35 6.96 15.26
C LYS A 77 9.10 5.82 14.27
N CYS A 78 9.15 6.14 13.00
CA CYS A 78 8.79 5.22 11.93
C CYS A 78 10.01 4.78 11.11
N PHE A 79 9.97 3.53 10.63
CA PHE A 79 10.92 2.99 9.67
C PHE A 79 10.20 2.28 8.54
N HIS A 80 10.59 2.56 7.31
CA HIS A 80 9.96 2.00 6.12
C HIS A 80 10.91 1.10 5.34
N THR A 81 10.42 -0.07 4.93
CA THR A 81 11.06 -0.93 3.94
C THR A 81 10.20 -0.98 2.68
N CYS A 82 10.79 -0.52 1.59
CA CYS A 82 10.23 -0.56 0.24
C CYS A 82 11.36 -0.54 -0.79
N VAL A 83 11.06 -0.58 -2.08
CA VAL A 83 12.05 -0.53 -3.16
C VAL A 83 11.71 0.60 -4.13
N VAL A 84 12.72 1.38 -4.50
CA VAL A 84 12.66 2.42 -5.53
C VAL A 84 13.82 2.25 -6.52
N ALA A 85 13.70 2.81 -7.72
CA ALA A 85 14.76 2.85 -8.70
C ALA A 85 15.65 4.09 -8.53
N ASP A 86 16.84 4.07 -9.12
CA ASP A 86 17.76 5.21 -9.20
C ASP A 86 17.35 6.14 -10.35
N ASP A 87 16.13 6.69 -10.22
CA ASP A 87 15.51 7.63 -11.15
C ASP A 87 15.01 8.89 -10.42
N GLU A 88 14.50 9.86 -11.16
CA GLU A 88 14.00 11.13 -10.61
C GLU A 88 12.86 10.90 -9.60
N ASP A 89 11.93 9.97 -9.89
CA ASP A 89 10.82 9.62 -9.02
C ASP A 89 11.31 8.97 -7.72
N GLY A 90 12.29 8.04 -7.78
CA GLY A 90 12.89 7.40 -6.62
C GLY A 90 13.66 8.39 -5.73
N HIS A 91 14.45 9.29 -6.33
CA HIS A 91 15.12 10.35 -5.58
C HIS A 91 14.14 11.30 -4.90
N SER A 92 13.06 11.69 -5.59
CA SER A 92 12.01 12.54 -5.03
C SER A 92 11.30 11.84 -3.86
N TYR A 93 10.97 10.55 -4.01
CA TYR A 93 10.35 9.75 -2.98
C TYR A 93 11.20 9.70 -1.70
N LEU A 94 12.51 9.41 -1.82
CA LEU A 94 13.43 9.37 -0.69
C LEU A 94 13.61 10.72 -0.01
N ALA A 95 13.69 11.80 -0.80
CA ALA A 95 13.78 13.16 -0.28
C ALA A 95 12.54 13.52 0.56
N ASN A 96 11.34 13.14 0.10
CA ASN A 96 10.09 13.37 0.83
C ASN A 96 10.05 12.60 2.14
N LEU A 97 10.37 11.30 2.15
CA LEU A 97 10.43 10.50 3.37
C LEU A 97 11.39 11.10 4.40
N LYS A 98 12.57 11.52 3.95
CA LYS A 98 13.58 12.16 4.80
C LYS A 98 13.07 13.46 5.41
N ASN A 99 12.39 14.30 4.61
CA ASN A 99 11.83 15.58 5.07
C ASN A 99 10.73 15.39 6.10
N ILE A 100 9.93 14.33 5.97
CA ILE A 100 8.87 13.97 6.92
C ILE A 100 9.45 13.38 8.21
N GLY A 101 10.63 12.74 8.14
CA GLY A 101 11.28 12.10 9.27
C GLY A 101 11.02 10.59 9.38
N VAL A 102 10.52 9.96 8.33
CA VAL A 102 10.44 8.49 8.23
C VAL A 102 11.83 7.94 7.92
N ASN A 103 12.33 7.05 8.78
CA ASN A 103 13.62 6.42 8.58
C ASN A 103 13.54 5.30 7.54
N HIS A 104 14.62 5.07 6.84
CA HIS A 104 14.76 3.99 5.86
C HIS A 104 16.22 3.65 5.63
N ASN A 105 16.50 2.52 4.97
CA ASN A 105 17.86 2.14 4.58
C ASN A 105 17.90 1.40 3.23
N PHE A 106 16.88 1.63 2.37
CA PHE A 106 16.85 0.91 1.09
C PHE A 106 17.96 1.30 0.14
N LYS A 107 18.34 0.33 -0.69
CA LYS A 107 19.21 0.52 -1.83
C LYS A 107 18.36 0.76 -3.07
N MET A 108 18.67 1.80 -3.82
CA MET A 108 18.04 2.04 -5.11
C MET A 108 18.43 0.94 -6.11
N ARG A 109 17.49 0.57 -6.96
CA ARG A 109 17.71 -0.37 -8.07
C ARG A 109 18.11 0.40 -9.31
N ASP A 110 18.78 -0.29 -10.23
CA ASP A 110 19.11 0.29 -11.53
C ASP A 110 17.82 0.63 -12.30
N ALA A 111 17.69 1.90 -12.69
CA ALA A 111 16.51 2.41 -13.39
C ALA A 111 16.41 1.92 -14.85
N ASP A 112 17.52 1.50 -15.46
CA ASP A 112 17.56 0.97 -16.83
C ASP A 112 16.81 -0.39 -16.92
N GLU A 113 16.64 -1.09 -15.79
CA GLU A 113 15.91 -2.36 -15.76
C GLU A 113 14.40 -2.12 -15.55
N VAL A 114 14.01 -1.43 -14.47
CA VAL A 114 12.59 -1.19 -14.11
C VAL A 114 12.49 0.11 -13.31
N PRO A 115 11.64 1.07 -13.72
CA PRO A 115 11.52 2.37 -13.05
C PRO A 115 10.84 2.27 -11.66
N THR A 116 10.88 3.38 -10.92
CA THR A 116 10.13 3.55 -9.67
C THR A 116 8.63 3.38 -9.89
N GLY A 117 7.94 2.78 -8.91
CA GLY A 117 6.49 2.59 -8.92
C GLY A 117 5.74 3.93 -9.00
N LYS A 118 4.64 3.94 -9.77
CA LYS A 118 3.86 5.17 -10.01
C LYS A 118 2.37 4.90 -9.96
N CYS A 119 1.63 5.80 -9.32
CA CYS A 119 0.19 5.82 -9.34
C CYS A 119 -0.30 7.12 -10.00
N LEU A 120 -1.03 7.00 -11.10
CA LEU A 120 -1.76 8.11 -11.71
C LEU A 120 -3.13 8.21 -11.04
N ILE A 121 -3.39 9.31 -10.36
CA ILE A 121 -4.65 9.56 -9.66
C ILE A 121 -5.46 10.57 -10.48
N LEU A 122 -6.50 10.09 -11.14
CA LEU A 122 -7.38 10.86 -12.01
C LEU A 122 -8.61 11.30 -11.21
N VAL A 123 -8.71 12.59 -10.93
CA VAL A 123 -9.77 13.15 -10.08
C VAL A 123 -10.78 13.90 -10.93
N THR A 124 -12.03 13.47 -10.90
CA THR A 124 -13.16 14.13 -11.60
C THR A 124 -13.78 15.23 -10.77
N ALA A 125 -14.60 16.09 -11.39
CA ALA A 125 -15.21 17.26 -10.74
C ALA A 125 -16.14 16.90 -9.56
N ASP A 126 -16.68 15.69 -9.54
CA ASP A 126 -17.49 15.13 -8.43
C ASP A 126 -16.63 14.45 -7.35
N ALA A 127 -15.30 14.70 -7.38
CA ALA A 127 -14.31 14.21 -6.43
C ALA A 127 -14.11 12.68 -6.41
N LYS A 128 -14.51 11.97 -7.46
CA LYS A 128 -14.16 10.56 -7.63
C LYS A 128 -12.71 10.41 -8.03
N ARG A 129 -12.07 9.35 -7.51
CA ARG A 129 -10.65 9.08 -7.67
C ARG A 129 -10.45 7.76 -8.40
N THR A 130 -10.08 7.84 -9.67
CA THR A 130 -9.69 6.67 -10.47
C THR A 130 -8.18 6.55 -10.44
N MET A 131 -7.67 5.42 -10.01
CA MET A 131 -6.24 5.18 -9.87
C MET A 131 -5.77 4.18 -10.93
N SER A 132 -4.66 4.50 -11.59
CA SER A 132 -3.92 3.57 -12.45
C SER A 132 -2.53 3.40 -11.85
N THR A 133 -2.21 2.18 -11.39
CA THR A 133 -1.02 1.90 -10.60
C THR A 133 -0.10 0.92 -11.30
N ALA A 134 1.10 1.38 -11.66
CA ALA A 134 2.20 0.55 -12.12
C ALA A 134 3.19 0.34 -10.95
N LEU A 135 3.21 -0.87 -10.40
CA LEU A 135 4.08 -1.20 -9.25
C LEU A 135 5.56 -1.14 -9.62
N ASN A 136 5.91 -1.52 -10.86
CA ASN A 136 7.27 -1.48 -11.37
C ASN A 136 8.27 -2.15 -10.38
N VAL A 137 9.40 -1.48 -10.08
CA VAL A 137 10.43 -2.02 -9.18
C VAL A 137 9.92 -2.33 -7.78
N SER A 138 8.85 -1.67 -7.31
CA SER A 138 8.31 -1.91 -5.96
C SER A 138 7.70 -3.30 -5.80
N ALA A 139 7.32 -3.98 -6.90
CA ALA A 139 6.86 -5.36 -6.89
C ALA A 139 8.01 -6.40 -6.85
N LEU A 140 9.27 -5.97 -6.92
CA LEU A 140 10.45 -6.82 -7.06
C LEU A 140 11.35 -6.83 -5.82
N MET A 141 10.77 -6.72 -4.63
CA MET A 141 11.53 -6.72 -3.37
C MET A 141 12.25 -8.07 -3.16
N ARG A 142 13.46 -8.01 -2.61
CA ARG A 142 14.32 -9.17 -2.32
C ARG A 142 14.66 -9.22 -0.85
N MET A 143 15.09 -10.38 -0.36
CA MET A 143 15.52 -10.55 1.04
C MET A 143 16.64 -9.56 1.44
N ASP A 144 17.53 -9.23 0.51
CA ASP A 144 18.64 -8.29 0.75
C ASP A 144 18.21 -6.82 0.86
N ASP A 145 16.96 -6.51 0.54
CA ASP A 145 16.38 -5.18 0.70
C ASP A 145 15.87 -4.97 2.14
N ILE A 146 15.75 -6.04 2.94
CA ILE A 146 15.20 -5.99 4.28
C ILE A 146 16.30 -5.83 5.33
N ASP A 147 16.24 -4.74 6.08
CA ASP A 147 16.96 -4.64 7.34
C ASP A 147 16.15 -5.31 8.46
N PHE A 148 16.29 -6.62 8.59
CA PHE A 148 15.61 -7.37 9.64
C PHE A 148 15.91 -6.88 11.06
N VAL A 149 17.07 -6.24 11.29
CA VAL A 149 17.42 -5.69 12.59
C VAL A 149 16.56 -4.47 12.90
N ALA A 150 16.47 -3.52 11.95
CA ALA A 150 15.62 -2.34 12.09
C ALA A 150 14.14 -2.71 12.11
N MET A 151 13.71 -3.56 11.17
CA MET A 151 12.29 -3.95 11.02
C MET A 151 11.72 -4.66 12.24
N LEU A 152 12.53 -5.39 12.99
CA LEU A 152 12.10 -6.16 14.16
C LEU A 152 12.46 -5.51 15.51
N ASP A 153 13.11 -4.33 15.50
CA ASP A 153 13.30 -3.48 16.69
C ASP A 153 12.20 -2.43 16.78
N THR A 154 10.96 -2.91 16.88
CA THR A 154 9.73 -2.11 16.81
C THR A 154 8.68 -2.58 17.80
N ASP A 155 7.67 -1.73 18.08
CA ASP A 155 6.47 -2.14 18.81
C ASP A 155 5.46 -2.78 17.87
N ILE A 156 5.30 -2.26 16.64
CA ILE A 156 4.34 -2.75 15.65
C ILE A 156 5.02 -2.86 14.28
N LEU A 157 4.88 -4.01 13.64
CA LEU A 157 5.18 -4.23 12.23
C LEU A 157 3.89 -4.09 11.43
N TYR A 158 3.81 -3.07 10.58
CA TYR A 158 2.69 -2.88 9.65
C TYR A 158 3.00 -3.49 8.28
N VAL A 159 2.07 -4.26 7.77
CA VAL A 159 2.16 -4.93 6.47
C VAL A 159 1.05 -4.41 5.54
N GLU A 160 1.44 -3.91 4.38
CA GLU A 160 0.52 -3.51 3.33
C GLU A 160 -0.06 -4.75 2.63
N GLY A 161 -1.39 -4.83 2.47
CA GLY A 161 -2.04 -5.98 1.84
C GLY A 161 -1.63 -6.19 0.38
N TYR A 162 -1.27 -5.14 -0.36
CA TYR A 162 -0.76 -5.28 -1.74
C TYR A 162 0.53 -6.10 -1.86
N MET A 163 1.22 -6.40 -0.76
CA MET A 163 2.39 -7.28 -0.77
C MET A 163 2.08 -8.70 -1.26
N VAL A 164 0.81 -9.10 -1.25
CA VAL A 164 0.37 -10.41 -1.77
C VAL A 164 0.32 -10.48 -3.31
N THR A 165 0.45 -9.34 -4.01
CA THR A 165 0.22 -9.28 -5.47
C THR A 165 1.41 -9.72 -6.32
N SER A 166 2.63 -9.74 -5.78
CA SER A 166 3.81 -10.31 -6.43
C SER A 166 4.40 -11.46 -5.62
N ASP A 167 5.00 -12.43 -6.28
CA ASP A 167 5.60 -13.59 -5.62
C ASP A 167 6.83 -13.19 -4.80
N GLU A 168 7.60 -12.23 -5.29
CA GLU A 168 8.79 -11.68 -4.63
C GLU A 168 8.41 -11.00 -3.32
N ASN A 169 7.50 -10.03 -3.38
CA ASN A 169 7.03 -9.29 -2.20
C ASN A 169 6.36 -10.22 -1.19
N TYR A 170 5.55 -11.16 -1.67
CA TYR A 170 4.89 -12.14 -0.82
C TYR A 170 5.90 -13.02 -0.07
N SER A 171 6.90 -13.57 -0.78
CA SER A 171 7.95 -14.41 -0.18
C SER A 171 8.73 -13.66 0.92
N VAL A 172 9.09 -12.41 0.66
CA VAL A 172 9.81 -11.56 1.63
C VAL A 172 8.92 -11.27 2.84
N THR A 173 7.63 -11.00 2.60
CA THR A 173 6.66 -10.72 3.67
C THR A 173 6.48 -11.93 4.59
N LEU A 174 6.36 -13.14 4.04
CA LEU A 174 6.27 -14.37 4.84
C LEU A 174 7.47 -14.55 5.77
N GLU A 175 8.69 -14.36 5.27
CA GLU A 175 9.91 -14.48 6.09
C GLU A 175 9.96 -13.40 7.18
N LEU A 176 9.53 -12.17 6.87
CA LEU A 176 9.47 -11.08 7.85
C LEU A 176 8.44 -11.37 8.94
N LEU A 177 7.23 -11.82 8.59
CA LEU A 177 6.18 -12.18 9.54
C LEU A 177 6.59 -13.34 10.44
N LYS A 178 7.21 -14.37 9.87
CA LYS A 178 7.76 -15.50 10.65
C LYS A 178 8.71 -15.01 11.73
N ARG A 179 9.67 -14.16 11.37
CA ARG A 179 10.63 -13.60 12.35
C ARG A 179 9.98 -12.65 13.36
N ALA A 180 8.96 -11.89 12.94
CA ALA A 180 8.20 -11.01 13.83
C ALA A 180 7.45 -11.83 14.89
N SER A 181 6.76 -12.91 14.47
CA SER A 181 6.07 -13.84 15.36
C SER A 181 7.04 -14.49 16.35
N GLU A 182 8.20 -14.99 15.89
CA GLU A 182 9.23 -15.58 16.75
C GLU A 182 9.76 -14.61 17.82
N LYS A 183 9.72 -13.30 17.53
CA LYS A 183 10.16 -12.23 18.44
C LYS A 183 9.02 -11.59 19.24
N ASN A 184 7.78 -12.04 19.07
CA ASN A 184 6.59 -11.46 19.66
C ASN A 184 6.44 -9.95 19.34
N VAL A 185 6.83 -9.52 18.13
CA VAL A 185 6.51 -8.20 17.60
C VAL A 185 5.05 -8.18 17.18
N LYS A 186 4.30 -7.17 17.56
CA LYS A 186 2.90 -7.04 17.15
C LYS A 186 2.79 -6.82 15.64
N ILE A 187 1.87 -7.53 15.01
CA ILE A 187 1.65 -7.50 13.57
C ILE A 187 0.33 -6.80 13.26
N ALA A 188 0.40 -5.77 12.42
CA ALA A 188 -0.75 -5.07 11.86
C ALA A 188 -0.79 -5.29 10.34
N LEU A 189 -1.91 -5.76 9.82
CA LEU A 189 -2.13 -6.06 8.40
C LEU A 189 -3.25 -5.19 7.85
N SER A 190 -3.01 -4.48 6.73
CA SER A 190 -4.09 -3.87 5.95
C SER A 190 -4.59 -4.84 4.89
N LEU A 191 -5.90 -4.85 4.64
CA LEU A 191 -6.47 -5.63 3.54
C LEU A 191 -6.35 -4.92 2.19
N SER A 192 -6.25 -3.60 2.19
CA SER A 192 -5.89 -2.71 1.08
C SER A 192 -6.93 -2.56 -0.05
N ASP A 193 -7.54 -3.64 -0.53
CA ASP A 193 -8.50 -3.61 -1.65
C ASP A 193 -9.35 -4.88 -1.67
N PRO A 194 -10.70 -4.80 -1.86
CA PRO A 194 -11.57 -5.97 -1.84
C PRO A 194 -11.29 -6.95 -2.99
N GLY A 195 -10.89 -6.47 -4.17
CA GLY A 195 -10.52 -7.33 -5.30
C GLY A 195 -9.23 -8.11 -5.03
N ILE A 196 -8.25 -7.48 -4.37
CA ILE A 196 -7.02 -8.13 -3.93
C ILE A 196 -7.31 -9.20 -2.87
N VAL A 197 -8.18 -8.91 -1.90
CA VAL A 197 -8.60 -9.89 -0.89
C VAL A 197 -9.26 -11.12 -1.54
N MET A 198 -10.16 -10.90 -2.51
CA MET A 198 -10.81 -12.01 -3.23
C MET A 198 -9.83 -12.80 -4.11
N GLY A 199 -8.94 -12.11 -4.82
CA GLY A 199 -7.99 -12.75 -5.74
C GLY A 199 -6.86 -13.51 -5.06
N PHE A 200 -6.46 -13.12 -3.85
CA PHE A 200 -5.33 -13.68 -3.11
C PHE A 200 -5.71 -14.23 -1.73
N ARG A 201 -6.93 -14.73 -1.58
CA ARG A 201 -7.49 -15.22 -0.33
C ARG A 201 -6.57 -16.19 0.42
N ASP A 202 -5.97 -17.15 -0.29
CA ASP A 202 -5.08 -18.14 0.32
C ASP A 202 -3.83 -17.48 0.91
N ARG A 203 -3.29 -16.46 0.23
CA ARG A 203 -2.14 -15.68 0.72
C ARG A 203 -2.50 -14.89 1.97
N PHE A 204 -3.66 -14.24 2.02
CA PHE A 204 -4.12 -13.56 3.23
C PHE A 204 -4.32 -14.52 4.40
N SER A 205 -4.88 -15.71 4.15
CA SER A 205 -5.01 -16.77 5.19
C SER A 205 -3.65 -17.22 5.71
N GLU A 206 -2.65 -17.33 4.86
CA GLU A 206 -1.29 -17.65 5.27
C GLU A 206 -0.66 -16.52 6.10
N LEU A 207 -0.82 -15.23 5.69
CA LEU A 207 -0.36 -14.09 6.49
C LEU A 207 -1.03 -14.06 7.87
N GLU A 208 -2.36 -14.31 7.95
CA GLU A 208 -3.12 -14.40 9.22
C GLU A 208 -2.52 -15.45 10.16
N SER A 209 -2.05 -16.58 9.63
CA SER A 209 -1.53 -17.72 10.42
C SER A 209 -0.27 -17.38 11.24
N PHE A 210 0.42 -16.29 10.95
CA PHE A 210 1.59 -15.83 11.73
C PHE A 210 1.22 -15.11 13.04
N GLY A 211 -0.07 -14.99 13.37
CA GLY A 211 -0.52 -14.35 14.61
C GLY A 211 -0.64 -12.83 14.45
N VAL A 212 -1.46 -12.40 13.51
CA VAL A 212 -1.80 -10.99 13.33
C VAL A 212 -2.53 -10.46 14.55
N ASP A 213 -2.12 -9.28 15.07
CA ASP A 213 -2.76 -8.62 16.22
C ASP A 213 -3.84 -7.62 15.77
N TYR A 214 -3.65 -6.99 14.61
CA TYR A 214 -4.56 -5.95 14.10
C TYR A 214 -4.81 -6.13 12.61
N ILE A 215 -6.10 -6.02 12.21
CA ILE A 215 -6.50 -5.90 10.81
C ILE A 215 -7.13 -4.54 10.57
N PHE A 216 -6.66 -3.83 9.53
CA PHE A 216 -7.22 -2.59 9.05
C PHE A 216 -7.92 -2.82 7.71
N CYS A 217 -9.19 -2.47 7.61
CA CYS A 217 -9.98 -2.62 6.38
C CYS A 217 -11.12 -1.60 6.32
N ASN A 218 -11.71 -1.48 5.12
CA ASN A 218 -13.02 -0.85 4.97
C ASN A 218 -14.14 -1.91 5.00
N ASP A 219 -15.39 -1.49 4.85
CA ASP A 219 -16.56 -2.37 4.88
C ASP A 219 -16.57 -3.38 3.72
N GLU A 220 -16.17 -2.98 2.51
CA GLU A 220 -16.10 -3.87 1.35
C GLU A 220 -14.98 -4.92 1.50
N GLU A 221 -13.82 -4.51 1.99
CA GLU A 221 -12.70 -5.40 2.31
C GLU A 221 -13.05 -6.39 3.42
N ALA A 222 -13.76 -5.93 4.46
CA ALA A 222 -14.23 -6.80 5.55
C ALA A 222 -15.18 -7.88 5.04
N MET A 223 -16.16 -7.50 4.20
CA MET A 223 -17.08 -8.45 3.56
C MET A 223 -16.35 -9.44 2.65
N ALA A 224 -15.37 -8.95 1.86
CA ALA A 224 -14.54 -9.80 1.01
C ALA A 224 -13.72 -10.80 1.83
N PHE A 225 -13.10 -10.35 2.93
CA PHE A 225 -12.26 -11.17 3.79
C PHE A 225 -13.06 -12.28 4.52
N THR A 226 -14.22 -11.92 5.05
CA THR A 226 -15.11 -12.87 5.76
C THR A 226 -16.02 -13.68 4.82
N SER A 227 -16.07 -13.35 3.52
CA SER A 227 -16.99 -13.97 2.54
C SER A 227 -18.47 -13.81 2.91
N THR A 228 -18.83 -12.63 3.41
CA THR A 228 -20.21 -12.31 3.84
C THR A 228 -20.85 -11.29 2.89
N GLU A 229 -22.19 -11.26 2.90
CA GLU A 229 -22.99 -10.40 2.01
C GLU A 229 -23.39 -9.05 2.66
N SER A 230 -23.04 -8.84 3.92
CA SER A 230 -23.32 -7.58 4.62
C SER A 230 -22.26 -7.25 5.67
N ILE A 231 -22.12 -5.96 5.95
CA ILE A 231 -21.16 -5.48 6.97
C ILE A 231 -21.49 -6.02 8.37
N ASP A 232 -22.76 -6.16 8.71
CA ASP A 232 -23.17 -6.69 10.02
C ASP A 232 -22.71 -8.13 10.20
N LEU A 233 -22.84 -8.97 9.16
CA LEU A 233 -22.33 -10.35 9.17
C LEU A 233 -20.80 -10.38 9.20
N ALA A 234 -20.14 -9.47 8.47
CA ALA A 234 -18.68 -9.36 8.47
C ALA A 234 -18.16 -9.02 9.87
N LEU A 235 -18.76 -8.03 10.53
CA LEU A 235 -18.40 -7.63 11.89
C LEU A 235 -18.61 -8.77 12.89
N ASP A 236 -19.75 -9.50 12.80
CA ASP A 236 -20.00 -10.66 13.64
C ASP A 236 -18.97 -11.77 13.46
N ASP A 237 -18.52 -12.02 12.22
CA ASP A 237 -17.47 -13.00 11.95
C ASP A 237 -16.10 -12.52 12.45
N LEU A 238 -15.78 -11.24 12.31
CA LEU A 238 -14.52 -10.66 12.80
C LEU A 238 -14.42 -10.71 14.32
N THR A 239 -15.54 -10.58 15.08
CA THR A 239 -15.53 -10.73 16.55
C THR A 239 -15.11 -12.12 17.04
N LYS A 240 -15.12 -13.14 16.17
CA LYS A 240 -14.74 -14.53 16.50
C LYS A 240 -13.26 -14.82 16.29
N LYS A 241 -12.53 -13.84 15.76
CA LYS A 241 -11.10 -13.93 15.45
C LYS A 241 -10.24 -13.52 16.65
N ASP A 242 -9.00 -13.96 16.66
CA ASP A 242 -8.04 -13.67 17.74
C ASP A 242 -7.28 -12.34 17.55
N PHE A 243 -7.72 -11.49 16.61
CA PHE A 243 -7.13 -10.17 16.34
C PHE A 243 -8.18 -9.04 16.48
N ILE A 244 -7.72 -7.82 16.66
CA ILE A 244 -8.58 -6.63 16.65
C ILE A 244 -8.75 -6.13 15.23
N SER A 245 -10.01 -6.02 14.77
CA SER A 245 -10.31 -5.42 13.46
C SER A 245 -10.74 -3.97 13.59
N ILE A 246 -10.13 -3.11 12.79
CA ILE A 246 -10.48 -1.70 12.65
C ILE A 246 -11.12 -1.52 11.26
N VAL A 247 -12.47 -1.42 11.25
CA VAL A 247 -13.26 -1.41 10.02
C VAL A 247 -13.81 -0.01 9.77
N THR A 248 -13.32 0.67 8.74
CA THR A 248 -13.82 1.99 8.35
C THR A 248 -15.07 1.87 7.46
N THR A 249 -16.04 2.77 7.64
CA THR A 249 -17.32 2.78 6.92
C THR A 249 -17.60 4.14 6.30
N GLY A 250 -16.57 4.78 5.75
CA GLY A 250 -16.64 6.10 5.13
C GLY A 250 -17.20 7.16 6.07
N SER A 251 -18.23 7.89 5.64
CA SER A 251 -18.85 8.95 6.46
C SER A 251 -19.60 8.45 7.69
N LYS A 252 -19.80 7.15 7.84
CA LYS A 252 -20.47 6.53 9.00
C LYS A 252 -19.50 6.27 10.16
N GLY A 253 -18.20 6.44 9.95
CA GLY A 253 -17.18 6.30 10.99
C GLY A 253 -16.38 5.00 10.93
N CYS A 254 -16.15 4.40 12.11
CA CYS A 254 -15.30 3.21 12.23
C CYS A 254 -15.85 2.28 13.32
N SER A 255 -15.80 1.00 13.08
CA SER A 255 -16.07 -0.07 14.07
C SER A 255 -14.76 -0.73 14.49
N ILE A 256 -14.64 -1.02 15.78
CA ILE A 256 -13.51 -1.80 16.33
C ILE A 256 -14.11 -3.05 16.99
N VAL A 257 -13.72 -4.20 16.51
CA VAL A 257 -14.22 -5.51 16.95
C VAL A 257 -13.08 -6.49 17.17
#